data_4458b12845a66976f356e2ecc5a7bf73
#
_entry.id   4458b12845a66976f356e2ecc5a7bf73
#
_cell.length_a   1.000
_cell.length_b   1.000
_cell.length_c   1.000
_cell.angle_alpha   90.00
_cell.angle_beta   90.00
_cell.angle_gamma   90.00
#
_symmetry.space_group_name_H-M   'P 1'
#
loop_
_entity.id
_entity.type
_entity.pdbx_description
1 polymer ?
#
loop_
_entity_poly.entity_id
_entity_poly.type
_entity_poly.pdbx_seq_one_letter_code
_entity_poly.pdbx_strand_id
1 'polypeptide(L)'
;PGLAQKVRVCGGFTQLLVQRPALAKLKLLSNASAVGAAAVARVRRRELLSPFNFAAFYLPHVLEAKRILYLDTDVLVQRDIVKALEHYDLGERAVAAVEDCSQRFEKYVNFQLLNRLLKRKEMGGLSRNYDFNASTCVFNRGVVLIDPERWRALGLTLAIESLVEAYVKCGARLWRGGVSQPPFLLALGG
;
A
#
# COMPACT_ATOMS: atom_id res chain seq x y z
N PRO A 1 6.95 33.62 6.11
CA PRO A 1 7.90 33.38 5.04
C PRO A 1 8.14 31.90 4.92
N GLY A 2 7.62 31.24 3.88
CA GLY A 2 8.31 30.12 3.45
C GLY A 2 7.69 28.76 3.29
N LEU A 3 6.38 28.51 3.15
CA LEU A 3 5.90 27.22 2.62
C LEU A 3 6.20 27.07 1.11
N ALA A 4 6.26 28.17 0.38
CA ALA A 4 6.52 28.18 -1.06
C ALA A 4 7.97 27.77 -1.45
N GLN A 5 8.91 27.72 -0.51
CA GLN A 5 10.33 27.43 -0.80
C GLN A 5 10.72 25.95 -0.80
N LYS A 6 9.80 25.03 -0.54
CA LYS A 6 10.15 23.60 -0.37
C LYS A 6 9.40 22.63 -1.29
N VAL A 7 8.87 23.09 -2.42
CA VAL A 7 8.37 22.17 -3.44
C VAL A 7 9.56 21.52 -4.14
N ARG A 8 9.90 20.29 -3.79
CA ARG A 8 10.85 19.47 -4.54
C ARG A 8 10.07 18.55 -5.46
N VAL A 9 10.28 18.70 -6.75
CA VAL A 9 9.83 17.71 -7.75
C VAL A 9 10.89 16.60 -7.75
N CYS A 10 10.53 15.40 -7.28
CA CYS A 10 11.43 14.24 -7.31
C CYS A 10 11.53 13.71 -8.75
N GLY A 11 12.44 14.29 -9.55
CA GLY A 11 12.82 13.70 -10.83
C GLY A 11 13.37 12.28 -10.62
N GLY A 12 13.02 11.35 -11.53
CA GLY A 12 13.49 9.95 -11.43
C GLY A 12 12.64 9.04 -10.54
N PHE A 13 11.69 9.56 -9.74
CA PHE A 13 10.82 8.73 -8.92
C PHE A 13 9.98 7.74 -9.75
N THR A 14 9.51 8.18 -10.91
CA THR A 14 8.83 7.32 -11.89
C THR A 14 9.71 6.16 -12.34
N GLN A 15 11.00 6.39 -12.60
CA GLN A 15 11.94 5.35 -13.01
C GLN A 15 12.16 4.34 -11.89
N LEU A 16 12.30 4.82 -10.66
CA LEU A 16 12.41 3.95 -9.48
C LEU A 16 11.21 3.01 -9.37
N LEU A 17 9.99 3.51 -9.49
CA LEU A 17 8.78 2.71 -9.40
C LEU A 17 8.68 1.68 -10.53
N VAL A 18 9.03 2.06 -11.76
CA VAL A 18 8.93 1.18 -12.94
C VAL A 18 9.98 0.07 -12.89
N GLN A 19 11.13 0.29 -12.25
CA GLN A 19 12.20 -0.68 -12.12
C GLN A 19 11.95 -1.73 -11.03
N ARG A 20 10.99 -1.53 -10.12
CA ARG A 20 10.69 -2.51 -9.06
C ARG A 20 10.09 -3.79 -9.65
N PRO A 21 10.69 -4.99 -9.41
CA PRO A 21 10.25 -6.24 -10.04
C PRO A 21 8.77 -6.58 -9.77
N ALA A 22 8.28 -6.35 -8.56
CA ALA A 22 6.89 -6.60 -8.19
C ALA A 22 5.92 -5.72 -9.01
N LEU A 23 6.24 -4.44 -9.22
CA LEU A 23 5.41 -3.49 -9.96
C LEU A 23 5.53 -3.70 -11.48
N ALA A 24 6.70 -4.11 -11.97
CA ALA A 24 6.89 -4.51 -13.36
C ALA A 24 6.00 -5.70 -13.73
N LYS A 25 5.87 -6.69 -12.84
CA LYS A 25 4.96 -7.83 -13.03
C LYS A 25 3.49 -7.40 -13.12
N LEU A 26 3.05 -6.42 -12.32
CA LEU A 26 1.71 -5.85 -12.45
C LEU A 26 1.49 -5.18 -13.81
N LYS A 27 2.47 -4.44 -14.31
CA LYS A 27 2.42 -3.81 -15.64
C LYS A 27 2.36 -4.84 -16.76
N LEU A 28 3.13 -5.92 -16.66
CA LEU A 28 3.06 -7.04 -17.60
C LEU A 28 1.67 -7.68 -17.61
N LEU A 29 1.02 -7.81 -16.47
CA LEU A 29 -0.37 -8.28 -16.38
C LEU A 29 -1.34 -7.35 -17.10
N SER A 30 -1.14 -6.03 -17.08
CA SER A 30 -2.00 -5.08 -17.79
C SER A 30 -1.92 -5.19 -19.31
N ASN A 31 -0.79 -5.70 -19.81
CA ASN A 31 -0.50 -5.82 -21.25
C ASN A 31 -0.57 -7.26 -21.77
N ALA A 32 -0.82 -8.27 -20.91
CA ALA A 32 -0.52 -9.65 -21.24
C ALA A 32 -1.70 -10.51 -21.69
N SER A 33 -1.32 -11.38 -22.59
CA SER A 33 -1.90 -12.64 -22.99
C SER A 33 -2.35 -13.57 -21.85
N ALA A 34 -3.44 -14.20 -22.08
CA ALA A 34 -4.14 -15.34 -21.44
C ALA A 34 -3.92 -15.70 -19.95
N VAL A 35 -2.73 -15.82 -19.40
CA VAL A 35 -2.52 -16.27 -18.01
C VAL A 35 -2.63 -15.11 -17.01
N GLY A 36 -2.14 -13.93 -17.36
CA GLY A 36 -2.32 -12.70 -16.57
C GLY A 36 -3.69 -12.05 -16.77
N ALA A 37 -4.33 -12.29 -17.90
CA ALA A 37 -5.63 -11.70 -18.27
C ALA A 37 -6.76 -12.02 -17.27
N ALA A 38 -6.75 -13.20 -16.64
CA ALA A 38 -7.77 -13.57 -15.67
C ALA A 38 -7.71 -12.75 -14.37
N ALA A 39 -6.51 -12.37 -13.90
CA ALA A 39 -6.35 -11.50 -12.73
C ALA A 39 -6.66 -10.04 -13.09
N VAL A 40 -6.23 -9.59 -14.26
CA VAL A 40 -6.36 -8.22 -14.77
C VAL A 40 -7.75 -7.94 -15.33
N ALA A 41 -8.37 -8.87 -16.05
CA ALA A 41 -9.74 -8.72 -16.57
C ALA A 41 -10.78 -8.48 -15.46
N ARG A 42 -10.40 -8.70 -14.20
CA ARG A 42 -11.25 -8.49 -13.02
C ARG A 42 -11.02 -7.17 -12.30
N VAL A 43 -10.00 -6.41 -12.68
CA VAL A 43 -9.80 -5.04 -12.19
C VAL A 43 -10.62 -4.11 -13.08
N ARG A 44 -11.75 -3.63 -12.55
CA ARG A 44 -12.69 -2.76 -13.28
C ARG A 44 -12.05 -1.46 -13.79
N ARG A 45 -10.98 -1.00 -13.13
CA ARG A 45 -10.27 0.24 -13.44
C ARG A 45 -8.82 -0.08 -13.72
N ARG A 46 -8.41 -0.06 -14.99
CA ARG A 46 -7.02 -0.35 -15.41
C ARG A 46 -6.02 0.65 -14.84
N GLU A 47 -6.42 1.88 -14.60
CA GLU A 47 -5.62 2.91 -13.95
C GLU A 47 -5.14 2.51 -12.54
N LEU A 48 -5.87 1.62 -11.84
CA LEU A 48 -5.46 1.10 -10.54
C LEU A 48 -4.25 0.15 -10.62
N LEU A 49 -3.87 -0.30 -11.81
CA LEU A 49 -2.66 -1.09 -12.05
C LEU A 49 -1.42 -0.20 -12.26
N SER A 50 -1.59 1.12 -12.28
CA SER A 50 -0.47 2.04 -12.43
C SER A 50 0.51 1.91 -11.25
N PRO A 51 1.84 1.88 -11.51
CA PRO A 51 2.85 1.92 -10.47
C PRO A 51 2.70 3.13 -9.51
N PHE A 52 2.12 4.23 -9.99
CA PHE A 52 1.87 5.42 -9.16
C PHE A 52 0.93 5.17 -7.98
N ASN A 53 0.04 4.18 -8.07
CA ASN A 53 -0.80 3.79 -6.94
C ASN A 53 0.01 3.17 -5.78
N PHE A 54 1.27 2.84 -6.01
CA PHE A 54 2.21 2.33 -5.03
C PHE A 54 3.22 3.38 -4.57
N ALA A 55 3.18 4.59 -5.13
CA ALA A 55 4.16 5.64 -4.87
C ALA A 55 4.36 5.93 -3.38
N ALA A 56 3.27 6.02 -2.61
CA ALA A 56 3.32 6.28 -1.17
C ALA A 56 4.21 5.29 -0.41
N PHE A 57 4.28 4.03 -0.85
CA PHE A 57 5.03 2.96 -0.17
C PHE A 57 6.55 3.06 -0.37
N TYR A 58 7.00 3.89 -1.30
CA TYR A 58 8.42 4.14 -1.58
C TYR A 58 8.90 5.49 -1.06
N LEU A 59 8.01 6.39 -0.64
CA LEU A 59 8.39 7.69 -0.09
C LEU A 59 9.38 7.57 1.08
N PRO A 60 9.26 6.58 1.99
CA PRO A 60 10.23 6.38 3.07
C PRO A 60 11.65 6.08 2.61
N HIS A 61 11.86 5.66 1.36
CA HIS A 61 13.18 5.37 0.79
C HIS A 61 13.76 6.53 -0.02
N VAL A 62 12.95 7.54 -0.33
CA VAL A 62 13.32 8.65 -1.24
C VAL A 62 13.41 9.97 -0.49
N LEU A 63 12.61 10.14 0.57
CA LEU A 63 12.55 11.37 1.33
C LEU A 63 13.38 11.27 2.60
N GLU A 64 14.32 12.21 2.76
CA GLU A 64 15.06 12.41 4.00
C GLU A 64 14.24 13.31 4.93
N ALA A 65 13.33 12.68 5.69
CA ALA A 65 12.45 13.37 6.62
C ALA A 65 12.24 12.52 7.88
N LYS A 66 12.04 13.17 9.02
CA LYS A 66 11.68 12.48 10.27
C LYS A 66 10.26 11.94 10.25
N ARG A 67 9.37 12.64 9.55
CA ARG A 67 7.97 12.28 9.37
C ARG A 67 7.51 12.63 7.96
N ILE A 68 6.66 11.82 7.39
CA ILE A 68 6.04 12.04 6.08
C ILE A 68 4.54 12.04 6.27
N LEU A 69 3.90 13.13 5.88
CA LEU A 69 2.45 13.16 5.74
C LEU A 69 2.12 12.94 4.26
N TYR A 70 1.49 11.81 3.97
CA TYR A 70 0.94 11.52 2.65
C TYR A 70 -0.52 11.97 2.61
N LEU A 71 -0.88 12.67 1.54
CA LEU A 71 -2.24 13.10 1.23
C LEU A 71 -2.59 12.68 -0.19
N ASP A 72 -3.74 12.05 -0.39
CA ASP A 72 -4.30 11.85 -1.72
C ASP A 72 -4.71 13.21 -2.33
N THR A 73 -4.74 13.29 -3.65
CA THR A 73 -5.00 14.53 -4.39
C THR A 73 -6.43 15.06 -4.26
N ASP A 74 -7.34 14.26 -3.73
CA ASP A 74 -8.75 14.59 -3.47
C ASP A 74 -9.01 14.95 -2.00
N VAL A 75 -7.95 15.14 -1.20
CA VAL A 75 -8.03 15.59 0.20
C VAL A 75 -8.04 17.11 0.26
N LEU A 76 -9.05 17.67 0.95
CA LEU A 76 -9.14 19.10 1.26
C LEU A 76 -8.63 19.38 2.67
N VAL A 77 -7.52 20.09 2.79
CA VAL A 77 -6.96 20.52 4.08
C VAL A 77 -7.69 21.78 4.58
N GLN A 78 -8.44 21.65 5.67
CA GLN A 78 -9.27 22.75 6.24
C GLN A 78 -8.63 23.44 7.45
N ARG A 79 -7.55 22.90 8.01
CA ARG A 79 -6.87 23.43 9.20
C ARG A 79 -5.37 23.28 9.06
N ASP A 80 -4.62 23.95 9.95
CA ASP A 80 -3.16 23.79 10.03
C ASP A 80 -2.79 22.35 10.44
N ILE A 81 -2.57 21.52 9.43
CA ILE A 81 -2.26 20.10 9.61
C ILE A 81 -0.84 19.90 10.17
N VAL A 82 0.06 20.84 9.93
CA VAL A 82 1.44 20.77 10.44
C VAL A 82 1.42 20.83 11.95
N LYS A 83 0.73 21.84 12.52
CA LYS A 83 0.56 21.95 13.97
C LYS A 83 -0.14 20.74 14.58
N ALA A 84 -1.16 20.21 13.91
CA ALA A 84 -1.88 19.03 14.39
C ALA A 84 -0.98 17.78 14.48
N LEU A 85 -0.01 17.66 13.59
CA LEU A 85 0.85 16.48 13.48
C LEU A 85 2.21 16.63 14.17
N GLU A 86 2.67 17.83 14.46
CA GLU A 86 3.93 18.07 15.19
C GLU A 86 4.00 17.32 16.52
N HIS A 87 2.88 17.25 17.23
CA HIS A 87 2.77 16.65 18.55
C HIS A 87 2.17 15.24 18.54
N TYR A 88 1.85 14.69 17.34
CA TYR A 88 1.29 13.35 17.25
C TYR A 88 2.38 12.30 17.48
N ASP A 89 2.28 11.61 18.60
CA ASP A 89 3.20 10.52 18.92
C ASP A 89 2.75 9.22 18.25
N LEU A 90 3.57 8.70 17.36
CA LEU A 90 3.37 7.39 16.74
C LEU A 90 3.71 6.23 17.69
N GLY A 91 4.34 6.51 18.83
CA GLY A 91 4.87 5.48 19.71
C GLY A 91 5.82 4.57 18.94
N GLU A 92 5.64 3.27 18.98
CA GLU A 92 6.43 2.28 18.24
C GLU A 92 5.87 1.97 16.83
N ARG A 93 4.83 2.64 16.40
CA ARG A 93 4.17 2.39 15.12
C ARG A 93 4.86 3.14 13.98
N ALA A 94 4.92 2.51 12.83
CA ALA A 94 5.46 3.13 11.61
C ALA A 94 4.43 4.04 10.91
N VAL A 95 3.13 3.87 11.23
CA VAL A 95 2.05 4.52 10.50
C VAL A 95 0.91 4.89 11.43
N ALA A 96 0.31 6.07 11.19
CA ALA A 96 -1.03 6.40 11.65
C ALA A 96 -1.93 6.74 10.47
N ALA A 97 -3.14 6.22 10.48
CA ALA A 97 -4.18 6.50 9.49
C ALA A 97 -5.55 6.48 10.17
N VAL A 98 -6.54 7.09 9.52
CA VAL A 98 -7.90 7.15 10.06
C VAL A 98 -8.61 5.81 9.81
N GLU A 99 -9.17 5.22 10.87
CA GLU A 99 -10.01 4.03 10.75
C GLU A 99 -11.29 4.34 9.99
N ASP A 100 -11.67 3.44 9.10
CA ASP A 100 -12.91 3.51 8.30
C ASP A 100 -13.74 2.25 8.49
N CYS A 101 -14.66 2.28 9.43
CA CYS A 101 -15.56 1.16 9.71
C CYS A 101 -16.75 1.06 8.74
N SER A 102 -16.92 1.99 7.82
CA SER A 102 -17.84 1.83 6.69
C SER A 102 -17.35 0.78 5.68
N GLN A 103 -16.07 0.44 5.78
CA GLN A 103 -15.40 -0.55 4.96
C GLN A 103 -14.83 -1.66 5.86
N ARG A 104 -14.95 -2.91 5.40
CA ARG A 104 -14.41 -4.08 6.10
C ARG A 104 -13.35 -4.76 5.23
N PHE A 105 -12.42 -5.48 5.86
CA PHE A 105 -11.36 -6.19 5.15
C PHE A 105 -11.89 -7.16 4.09
N GLU A 106 -13.02 -7.83 4.33
CA GLU A 106 -13.66 -8.75 3.37
C GLU A 106 -14.02 -8.10 2.04
N LYS A 107 -14.21 -6.78 2.03
CA LYS A 107 -14.45 -6.01 0.79
C LYS A 107 -13.21 -5.96 -0.10
N TYR A 108 -12.03 -6.04 0.49
CA TYR A 108 -10.74 -5.90 -0.18
C TYR A 108 -10.00 -7.22 -0.39
N VAL A 109 -10.21 -8.19 0.49
CA VAL A 109 -9.46 -9.44 0.55
C VAL A 109 -10.37 -10.66 0.54
N ASN A 110 -10.02 -11.66 -0.28
CA ASN A 110 -10.64 -12.96 -0.23
C ASN A 110 -9.98 -13.82 0.86
N PHE A 111 -10.53 -13.78 2.08
CA PHE A 111 -9.97 -14.48 3.24
C PHE A 111 -9.91 -15.99 3.09
N GLN A 112 -10.86 -16.60 2.40
CA GLN A 112 -10.82 -18.06 2.15
C GLN A 112 -9.60 -18.44 1.30
N LEU A 113 -9.31 -17.65 0.28
CA LEU A 113 -8.14 -17.86 -0.56
C LEU A 113 -6.86 -17.49 0.19
N LEU A 114 -6.83 -16.35 0.88
CA LEU A 114 -5.70 -15.91 1.71
C LEU A 114 -5.29 -17.02 2.70
N ASN A 115 -6.23 -17.54 3.48
CA ASN A 115 -5.98 -18.58 4.47
C ASN A 115 -5.44 -19.88 3.84
N ARG A 116 -5.92 -20.24 2.64
CA ARG A 116 -5.36 -21.39 1.89
C ARG A 116 -3.91 -21.16 1.48
N LEU A 117 -3.59 -19.97 0.96
CA LEU A 117 -2.23 -19.62 0.53
C LEU A 117 -1.26 -19.54 1.71
N LEU A 118 -1.70 -19.01 2.85
CA LEU A 118 -0.92 -18.98 4.09
C LEU A 118 -0.59 -20.39 4.58
N LYS A 119 -1.59 -21.28 4.62
CA LYS A 119 -1.38 -22.69 5.00
C LYS A 119 -0.38 -23.42 4.09
N ARG A 120 -0.35 -23.09 2.81
CA ARG A 120 0.59 -23.66 1.83
C ARG A 120 1.96 -22.98 1.81
N LYS A 121 2.18 -21.95 2.65
CA LYS A 121 3.39 -21.12 2.66
C LYS A 121 3.70 -20.47 1.29
N GLU A 122 2.68 -20.31 0.46
CA GLU A 122 2.81 -19.73 -0.89
C GLU A 122 2.87 -18.19 -0.88
N MET A 123 2.64 -17.57 0.30
CA MET A 123 2.60 -16.12 0.47
C MET A 123 3.95 -15.50 0.84
N GLY A 124 5.06 -16.19 0.65
CA GLY A 124 6.45 -15.77 0.87
C GLY A 124 6.64 -14.62 1.87
N GLY A 125 7.29 -14.86 2.99
CA GLY A 125 7.58 -13.81 3.99
C GLY A 125 6.41 -13.32 4.84
N LEU A 126 5.18 -13.70 4.52
CA LEU A 126 4.00 -13.42 5.33
C LEU A 126 3.84 -14.48 6.44
N SER A 127 4.90 -14.67 7.23
CA SER A 127 4.84 -15.50 8.45
C SER A 127 4.31 -14.71 9.66
N ARG A 128 3.87 -13.47 9.47
CA ARG A 128 3.32 -12.66 10.54
C ARG A 128 1.96 -13.21 10.95
N ASN A 129 1.76 -13.36 12.25
CA ASN A 129 0.44 -13.63 12.81
C ASN A 129 -0.45 -12.41 12.55
N TYR A 130 -1.26 -12.49 11.51
CA TYR A 130 -2.25 -11.45 11.24
C TYR A 130 -3.41 -11.63 12.22
N ASP A 131 -3.63 -10.62 13.04
CA ASP A 131 -4.69 -10.60 14.05
C ASP A 131 -5.97 -9.93 13.56
N PHE A 132 -6.17 -9.85 12.25
CA PHE A 132 -7.40 -9.31 11.69
C PHE A 132 -8.21 -10.36 10.95
N ASN A 133 -9.51 -10.22 11.02
CA ASN A 133 -10.47 -11.06 10.34
C ASN A 133 -11.25 -10.28 9.27
N ALA A 134 -12.15 -10.95 8.59
CA ALA A 134 -12.96 -10.38 7.51
C ALA A 134 -13.78 -9.14 7.95
N SER A 135 -14.23 -9.11 9.20
CA SER A 135 -15.06 -8.04 9.76
C SER A 135 -14.28 -6.87 10.36
N THR A 136 -12.96 -6.94 10.46
CA THR A 136 -12.10 -5.84 10.93
C THR A 136 -12.31 -4.61 10.06
N CYS A 137 -12.44 -3.42 10.67
CA CYS A 137 -12.47 -2.14 9.98
C CYS A 137 -11.16 -1.94 9.20
N VAL A 138 -11.23 -1.30 8.04
CA VAL A 138 -10.01 -0.88 7.35
C VAL A 138 -9.61 0.51 7.80
N PHE A 139 -8.45 0.98 7.36
CA PHE A 139 -8.06 2.37 7.51
C PHE A 139 -8.00 3.05 6.15
N ASN A 140 -8.28 4.35 6.16
CA ASN A 140 -8.25 5.18 4.96
C ASN A 140 -6.81 5.51 4.60
N ARG A 141 -6.44 5.28 3.33
CA ARG A 141 -5.10 5.55 2.82
C ARG A 141 -4.91 6.98 2.33
N GLY A 142 -5.98 7.75 2.19
CA GLY A 142 -5.92 9.11 1.65
C GLY A 142 -5.23 10.12 2.57
N VAL A 143 -5.11 9.80 3.87
CA VAL A 143 -4.36 10.60 4.84
C VAL A 143 -3.56 9.65 5.71
N VAL A 144 -2.24 9.67 5.56
CA VAL A 144 -1.34 8.74 6.27
C VAL A 144 -0.12 9.48 6.81
N LEU A 145 0.10 9.41 8.11
CA LEU A 145 1.32 9.85 8.75
C LEU A 145 2.29 8.66 8.84
N ILE A 146 3.51 8.85 8.37
CA ILE A 146 4.53 7.79 8.28
C ILE A 146 5.79 8.21 9.05
N ASP A 147 6.30 7.30 9.88
CA ASP A 147 7.68 7.31 10.37
C ASP A 147 8.55 6.54 9.37
N PRO A 148 9.39 7.20 8.56
CA PRO A 148 10.13 6.54 7.50
C PRO A 148 11.25 5.63 8.04
N GLU A 149 11.81 5.90 9.21
CA GLU A 149 12.83 5.06 9.82
C GLU A 149 12.23 3.72 10.25
N ARG A 150 11.12 3.76 10.98
CA ARG A 150 10.40 2.55 11.40
C ARG A 150 9.81 1.78 10.24
N TRP A 151 9.30 2.49 9.22
CA TRP A 151 8.83 1.87 7.99
C TRP A 151 9.92 1.01 7.35
N ARG A 152 11.15 1.54 7.24
CA ARG A 152 12.30 0.81 6.71
C ARG A 152 12.73 -0.34 7.62
N ALA A 153 12.83 -0.09 8.93
CA ALA A 153 13.20 -1.10 9.92
C ALA A 153 12.24 -2.31 9.93
N LEU A 154 10.95 -2.06 9.77
CA LEU A 154 9.92 -3.10 9.67
C LEU A 154 9.85 -3.75 8.28
N GLY A 155 10.58 -3.26 7.29
CA GLY A 155 10.59 -3.81 5.94
C GLY A 155 9.21 -3.74 5.23
N LEU A 156 8.39 -2.72 5.52
CA LEU A 156 7.01 -2.65 5.05
C LEU A 156 6.89 -2.60 3.52
N THR A 157 7.80 -1.93 2.83
CA THR A 157 7.81 -1.92 1.36
C THR A 157 8.00 -3.33 0.81
N LEU A 158 8.95 -4.11 1.36
CA LEU A 158 9.20 -5.48 0.93
C LEU A 158 8.01 -6.40 1.25
N ALA A 159 7.35 -6.20 2.39
CA ALA A 159 6.13 -6.93 2.74
C ALA A 159 5.01 -6.66 1.72
N ILE A 160 4.80 -5.39 1.35
CA ILE A 160 3.83 -5.00 0.33
C ILE A 160 4.17 -5.62 -1.04
N GLU A 161 5.44 -5.55 -1.46
CA GLU A 161 5.91 -6.14 -2.72
C GLU A 161 5.70 -7.66 -2.76
N SER A 162 6.01 -8.36 -1.66
CA SER A 162 5.79 -9.80 -1.54
C SER A 162 4.31 -10.17 -1.68
N LEU A 163 3.42 -9.36 -1.09
CA LEU A 163 1.97 -9.52 -1.24
C LEU A 163 1.49 -9.31 -2.67
N VAL A 164 2.05 -8.31 -3.37
CA VAL A 164 1.77 -8.07 -4.78
C VAL A 164 2.26 -9.24 -5.63
N GLU A 165 3.46 -9.75 -5.37
CA GLU A 165 3.97 -10.93 -6.08
C GLU A 165 3.12 -12.18 -5.85
N ALA A 166 2.69 -12.42 -4.62
CA ALA A 166 1.79 -13.53 -4.30
C ALA A 166 0.45 -13.39 -5.03
N TYR A 167 -0.10 -12.17 -5.11
CA TYR A 167 -1.30 -11.90 -5.89
C TYR A 167 -1.12 -12.25 -7.38
N VAL A 168 0.02 -11.86 -7.95
CA VAL A 168 0.33 -12.15 -9.36
C VAL A 168 0.47 -13.64 -9.59
N LYS A 169 1.17 -14.36 -8.69
CA LYS A 169 1.44 -15.80 -8.80
C LYS A 169 0.19 -16.65 -8.59
N CYS A 170 -0.72 -16.25 -7.70
CA CYS A 170 -1.85 -17.12 -7.35
C CYS A 170 -2.87 -17.30 -8.48
N GLY A 171 -2.85 -16.46 -9.51
CA GLY A 171 -3.75 -16.54 -10.69
C GLY A 171 -5.24 -16.44 -10.38
N ALA A 172 -5.63 -16.21 -9.13
CA ALA A 172 -6.98 -16.14 -8.65
C ALA A 172 -7.29 -14.77 -8.05
N ARG A 173 -8.57 -14.45 -7.86
CA ARG A 173 -9.00 -13.16 -7.32
C ARG A 173 -8.78 -13.08 -5.79
N LEU A 174 -7.52 -12.92 -5.40
CA LEU A 174 -7.15 -12.71 -4.00
C LEU A 174 -7.59 -11.31 -3.51
N TRP A 175 -7.40 -10.28 -4.34
CA TRP A 175 -7.82 -8.92 -4.03
C TRP A 175 -9.17 -8.59 -4.67
N ARG A 176 -9.97 -7.80 -3.95
CA ARG A 176 -11.23 -7.23 -4.39
C ARG A 176 -11.08 -5.70 -4.37
N GLY A 177 -11.49 -5.00 -5.40
CA GLY A 177 -11.55 -3.53 -5.39
C GLY A 177 -10.27 -2.75 -5.70
N GLY A 178 -9.14 -3.41 -6.01
CA GLY A 178 -7.89 -2.75 -6.38
C GLY A 178 -6.67 -3.59 -6.04
N VAL A 179 -5.48 -3.10 -6.39
CA VAL A 179 -4.23 -3.87 -6.21
C VAL A 179 -3.26 -3.24 -5.20
N SER A 180 -3.41 -1.97 -4.85
CA SER A 180 -2.52 -1.29 -3.91
C SER A 180 -3.07 -1.23 -2.48
N GLN A 181 -4.38 -1.08 -2.31
CA GLN A 181 -5.02 -1.03 -0.99
C GLN A 181 -4.89 -2.33 -0.20
N PRO A 182 -5.25 -3.52 -0.76
CA PRO A 182 -5.19 -4.76 0.00
C PRO A 182 -3.80 -5.12 0.56
N PRO A 183 -2.70 -5.08 -0.23
CA PRO A 183 -1.38 -5.39 0.32
C PRO A 183 -0.92 -4.36 1.37
N PHE A 184 -1.31 -3.09 1.25
CA PHE A 184 -1.04 -2.08 2.26
C PHE A 184 -1.75 -2.39 3.58
N LEU A 185 -3.05 -2.69 3.53
CA LEU A 185 -3.84 -3.08 4.70
C LEU A 185 -3.25 -4.32 5.38
N LEU A 186 -2.86 -5.33 4.59
CA LEU A 186 -2.29 -6.57 5.12
C LEU A 186 -0.90 -6.38 5.71
N ALA A 187 -0.06 -5.54 5.12
CA ALA A 187 1.30 -5.29 5.62
C ALA A 187 1.31 -4.54 6.96
N LEU A 188 0.28 -3.74 7.24
CA LEU A 188 0.18 -2.93 8.46
C LEU A 188 -0.71 -3.55 9.54
N GLY A 189 -1.48 -4.56 9.22
CA GLY A 189 -2.44 -5.18 10.14
C GLY A 189 -1.85 -6.29 11.01
N GLY A 190 -0.53 -6.42 11.09
CA GLY A 190 0.17 -7.43 11.89
C GLY A 190 0.97 -6.85 13.03
#